data_2952108717d37596202cdedbcee23232
#
_entry.id   2952108717d37596202cdedbcee23232
#
_cell.length_a   1.000
_cell.length_b   1.000
_cell.length_c   1.000
_cell.angle_alpha   90.00
_cell.angle_beta   90.00
_cell.angle_gamma   90.00
#
_symmetry.space_group_name_H-M   'P 1'
#
loop_
_entity.id
_entity.type
_entity.pdbx_description
1 polymer ?
#
loop_
_entity_poly.entity_id
_entity_poly.type
_entity_poly.pdbx_seq_one_letter_code
_entity_poly.pdbx_strand_id
1 'polypeptide(L)'
;MPLNPEDLQYIAERTLAHYEQHAQSYWEGTRDHDVSQNIEALLQHMPGPPPFDLLDFGCGPGRDLHTFKALGHRAVGLEGAPSAAALARAHSGCEVLEQSFLQLELPAQRYDGVFANAVLFHVPRQVLPQVLRQLHACLRPGGVLFSSNPRGDGQEGWNGERYGVFHDWPTWRALVKAAGFDELDHFYRPPGLPIEQQPWLASVWRKR
;
A
#
# COMPACT_ATOMS: atom_id res chain seq x y z
N MET A 1 -23.99 -2.20 10.62
CA MET A 1 -23.65 -3.42 11.36
C MET A 1 -22.23 -3.81 10.99
N PRO A 2 -21.44 -4.40 11.88
CA PRO A 2 -20.13 -4.92 11.49
C PRO A 2 -20.30 -6.01 10.43
N LEU A 3 -19.33 -6.07 9.50
CA LEU A 3 -19.27 -7.11 8.47
C LEU A 3 -18.98 -8.46 9.15
N ASN A 4 -19.66 -9.51 8.73
CA ASN A 4 -19.36 -10.85 9.18
C ASN A 4 -18.16 -11.45 8.38
N PRO A 5 -17.60 -12.61 8.77
CA PRO A 5 -16.46 -13.19 8.07
C PRO A 5 -16.74 -13.52 6.59
N GLU A 6 -17.97 -13.91 6.24
CA GLU A 6 -18.35 -14.22 4.86
C GLU A 6 -18.42 -12.95 4.02
N ASP A 7 -18.93 -11.84 4.58
CA ASP A 7 -18.93 -10.54 3.92
C ASP A 7 -17.50 -10.06 3.63
N LEU A 8 -16.58 -10.20 4.61
CA LEU A 8 -15.18 -9.82 4.44
C LEU A 8 -14.50 -10.66 3.37
N GLN A 9 -14.75 -11.96 3.36
CA GLN A 9 -14.20 -12.85 2.33
C GLN A 9 -14.74 -12.51 0.95
N TYR A 10 -16.04 -12.29 0.81
CA TYR A 10 -16.66 -11.87 -0.45
C TYR A 10 -16.10 -10.55 -0.97
N ILE A 11 -15.89 -9.56 -0.09
CA ILE A 11 -15.28 -8.28 -0.45
C ILE A 11 -13.85 -8.48 -1.00
N ALA A 12 -13.05 -9.28 -0.31
CA ALA A 12 -11.68 -9.57 -0.73
C ALA A 12 -11.64 -10.30 -2.08
N GLU A 13 -12.40 -11.39 -2.20
CA GLU A 13 -12.43 -12.21 -3.41
C GLU A 13 -12.90 -11.43 -4.64
N ARG A 14 -13.96 -10.65 -4.53
CA ARG A 14 -14.48 -9.85 -5.64
C ARG A 14 -13.52 -8.75 -6.06
N THR A 15 -12.90 -8.06 -5.09
CA THR A 15 -11.90 -7.03 -5.37
C THR A 15 -10.67 -7.64 -6.05
N LEU A 16 -10.17 -8.78 -5.55
CA LEU A 16 -9.04 -9.49 -6.16
C LEU A 16 -9.38 -10.03 -7.55
N ALA A 17 -10.59 -10.57 -7.75
CA ALA A 17 -11.04 -11.04 -9.07
C ALA A 17 -11.05 -9.93 -10.12
N HIS A 18 -11.38 -8.68 -9.74
CA HIS A 18 -11.26 -7.53 -10.63
C HIS A 18 -9.81 -7.31 -11.07
N TYR A 19 -8.85 -7.31 -10.13
CA TYR A 19 -7.43 -7.12 -10.46
C TYR A 19 -6.84 -8.31 -11.24
N GLU A 20 -7.29 -9.52 -10.94
CA GLU A 20 -6.92 -10.73 -11.66
C GLU A 20 -7.31 -10.66 -13.15
N GLN A 21 -8.54 -10.23 -13.42
CA GLN A 21 -9.07 -10.11 -14.80
C GLN A 21 -8.43 -8.95 -15.58
N HIS A 22 -7.96 -7.91 -14.89
CA HIS A 22 -7.49 -6.68 -15.51
C HIS A 22 -5.98 -6.43 -15.34
N ALA A 23 -5.21 -7.41 -14.86
CA ALA A 23 -3.79 -7.23 -14.55
C ALA A 23 -2.98 -6.62 -15.70
N GLN A 24 -3.16 -7.11 -16.93
CA GLN A 24 -2.46 -6.62 -18.11
C GLN A 24 -2.87 -5.18 -18.49
N SER A 25 -4.18 -4.89 -18.56
CA SER A 25 -4.67 -3.55 -18.89
C SER A 25 -4.35 -2.53 -17.80
N TYR A 26 -4.33 -2.97 -16.52
CA TYR A 26 -3.88 -2.14 -15.40
C TYR A 26 -2.39 -1.78 -15.53
N TRP A 27 -1.54 -2.75 -15.90
CA TRP A 27 -0.13 -2.50 -16.22
C TRP A 27 0.03 -1.46 -17.33
N GLU A 28 -0.63 -1.68 -18.46
CA GLU A 28 -0.56 -0.77 -19.62
C GLU A 28 -1.02 0.66 -19.28
N GLY A 29 -2.05 0.78 -18.43
CA GLY A 29 -2.58 2.07 -18.00
C GLY A 29 -1.78 2.78 -16.90
N THR A 30 -0.88 2.07 -16.20
CA THR A 30 -0.21 2.63 -15.01
C THR A 30 1.31 2.62 -15.05
N ARG A 31 1.93 1.85 -15.94
CA ARG A 31 3.40 1.67 -16.00
C ARG A 31 4.17 2.97 -16.14
N ASP A 32 3.60 3.95 -16.86
CA ASP A 32 4.23 5.23 -17.16
C ASP A 32 3.81 6.35 -16.19
N HIS A 33 3.02 6.03 -15.14
CA HIS A 33 2.66 7.02 -14.14
C HIS A 33 3.88 7.43 -13.29
N ASP A 34 4.13 8.73 -13.22
CA ASP A 34 5.16 9.26 -12.34
C ASP A 34 4.73 9.18 -10.86
N VAL A 35 5.46 8.38 -10.11
CA VAL A 35 5.31 8.22 -8.65
C VAL A 35 6.61 8.53 -7.90
N SER A 36 7.56 9.18 -8.55
CA SER A 36 8.87 9.55 -7.97
C SER A 36 8.71 10.25 -6.64
N GLN A 37 7.79 11.21 -6.54
CA GLN A 37 7.49 11.93 -5.29
C GLN A 37 7.11 10.98 -4.13
N ASN A 38 6.38 9.90 -4.40
CA ASN A 38 6.00 8.92 -3.37
C ASN A 38 7.19 8.08 -2.93
N ILE A 39 8.02 7.66 -3.88
CA ILE A 39 9.25 6.90 -3.63
C ILE A 39 10.25 7.75 -2.84
N GLU A 40 10.47 8.99 -3.26
CA GLU A 40 11.32 9.95 -2.55
C GLU A 40 10.81 10.21 -1.13
N ALA A 41 9.50 10.36 -0.93
CA ALA A 41 8.90 10.54 0.39
C ALA A 41 9.16 9.36 1.33
N LEU A 42 9.19 8.12 0.84
CA LEU A 42 9.64 6.98 1.64
C LEU A 42 11.15 7.08 1.92
N LEU A 43 11.96 7.17 0.86
CA LEU A 43 13.42 6.98 0.93
C LEU A 43 14.12 8.06 1.76
N GLN A 44 13.68 9.32 1.71
CA GLN A 44 14.28 10.42 2.48
C GLN A 44 14.12 10.26 4.00
N HIS A 45 13.16 9.44 4.45
CA HIS A 45 12.91 9.19 5.87
C HIS A 45 13.48 7.86 6.37
N MET A 46 14.16 7.10 5.50
CA MET A 46 14.72 5.81 5.87
C MET A 46 15.84 5.93 6.91
N PRO A 47 15.94 4.99 7.87
CA PRO A 47 17.01 4.99 8.85
C PRO A 47 18.32 4.46 8.24
N GLY A 48 19.38 5.24 8.31
CA GLY A 48 20.71 4.84 7.87
C GLY A 48 20.95 4.90 6.35
N PRO A 49 22.06 4.33 5.88
CA PRO A 49 22.41 4.33 4.47
C PRO A 49 21.78 3.17 3.69
N PRO A 50 21.54 3.31 2.36
CA PRO A 50 21.13 2.20 1.51
C PRO A 50 22.24 1.12 1.40
N PRO A 51 21.92 -0.10 0.92
CA PRO A 51 20.60 -0.54 0.43
C PRO A 51 19.62 -0.92 1.53
N PHE A 52 18.32 -0.66 1.30
CA PHE A 52 17.23 -0.99 2.23
C PHE A 52 16.51 -2.29 1.84
N ASP A 53 15.98 -3.01 2.85
CA ASP A 53 15.02 -4.09 2.66
C ASP A 53 13.61 -3.50 2.63
N LEU A 54 12.93 -3.57 1.49
CA LEU A 54 11.64 -2.92 1.26
C LEU A 54 10.53 -3.95 0.98
N LEU A 55 9.34 -3.71 1.52
CA LEU A 55 8.11 -4.39 1.13
C LEU A 55 7.25 -3.44 0.29
N ASP A 56 6.98 -3.80 -0.95
CA ASP A 56 5.99 -3.14 -1.80
C ASP A 56 4.64 -3.85 -1.58
N PHE A 57 3.80 -3.26 -0.74
CA PHE A 57 2.54 -3.84 -0.27
C PHE A 57 1.41 -3.50 -1.23
N GLY A 58 0.89 -4.52 -1.92
CA GLY A 58 -0.02 -4.37 -3.04
C GLY A 58 0.72 -3.87 -4.28
N CYS A 59 1.80 -4.57 -4.64
CA CYS A 59 2.71 -4.13 -5.70
C CYS A 59 2.10 -4.15 -7.11
N GLY A 60 0.89 -4.71 -7.27
CA GLY A 60 0.25 -4.87 -8.57
C GLY A 60 1.18 -5.55 -9.58
N PRO A 61 1.23 -5.09 -10.85
CA PRO A 61 2.14 -5.64 -11.87
C PRO A 61 3.62 -5.28 -11.72
N GLY A 62 4.05 -4.62 -10.62
CA GLY A 62 5.45 -4.51 -10.24
C GLY A 62 6.21 -3.27 -10.71
N ARG A 63 5.53 -2.16 -11.07
CA ARG A 63 6.19 -0.90 -11.48
C ARG A 63 7.11 -0.34 -10.39
N ASP A 64 6.57 -0.19 -9.17
CA ASP A 64 7.30 0.41 -8.06
C ASP A 64 8.39 -0.53 -7.55
N LEU A 65 8.10 -1.83 -7.55
CA LEU A 65 9.03 -2.89 -7.23
C LEU A 65 10.27 -2.90 -8.16
N HIS A 66 10.05 -2.72 -9.49
CA HIS A 66 11.13 -2.56 -10.47
C HIS A 66 11.98 -1.32 -10.16
N THR A 67 11.34 -0.20 -9.83
CA THR A 67 12.03 1.05 -9.51
C THR A 67 12.91 0.91 -8.26
N PHE A 68 12.41 0.30 -7.19
CA PHE A 68 13.22 0.07 -5.99
C PHE A 68 14.45 -0.80 -6.28
N LYS A 69 14.29 -1.85 -7.08
CA LYS A 69 15.42 -2.69 -7.51
C LYS A 69 16.43 -1.91 -8.35
N ALA A 70 15.96 -1.09 -9.30
CA ALA A 70 16.82 -0.25 -10.14
C ALA A 70 17.62 0.79 -9.31
N LEU A 71 17.05 1.26 -8.18
CA LEU A 71 17.73 2.11 -7.20
C LEU A 71 18.71 1.33 -6.30
N GLY A 72 18.84 0.01 -6.48
CA GLY A 72 19.79 -0.82 -5.74
C GLY A 72 19.25 -1.36 -4.40
N HIS A 73 17.95 -1.23 -4.12
CA HIS A 73 17.34 -1.77 -2.90
C HIS A 73 16.97 -3.26 -3.04
N ARG A 74 16.81 -3.94 -1.92
CA ARG A 74 16.30 -5.31 -1.84
C ARG A 74 14.79 -5.24 -1.62
N ALA A 75 14.04 -5.34 -2.70
CA ALA A 75 12.59 -5.21 -2.66
C ALA A 75 11.89 -6.56 -2.81
N VAL A 76 10.84 -6.76 -2.01
CA VAL A 76 9.90 -7.90 -2.07
C VAL A 76 8.51 -7.32 -2.30
N GLY A 77 7.75 -7.90 -3.24
CA GLY A 77 6.36 -7.53 -3.47
C GLY A 77 5.40 -8.35 -2.63
N LEU A 78 4.22 -7.82 -2.36
CA LEU A 78 3.06 -8.57 -1.90
C LEU A 78 1.88 -8.21 -2.78
N GLU A 79 1.23 -9.22 -3.36
CA GLU A 79 0.08 -9.05 -4.25
C GLU A 79 -0.91 -10.21 -4.06
N GLY A 80 -2.21 -9.91 -4.04
CA GLY A 80 -3.25 -10.92 -3.83
C GLY A 80 -3.79 -11.53 -5.12
N ALA A 81 -3.63 -10.86 -6.27
CA ALA A 81 -4.08 -11.35 -7.57
C ALA A 81 -2.94 -12.11 -8.28
N PRO A 82 -3.08 -13.44 -8.53
CA PRO A 82 -2.01 -14.27 -9.10
C PRO A 82 -1.47 -13.76 -10.44
N SER A 83 -2.33 -13.29 -11.35
CA SER A 83 -1.90 -12.72 -12.64
C SER A 83 -1.06 -11.46 -12.48
N ALA A 84 -1.45 -10.57 -11.55
CA ALA A 84 -0.68 -9.36 -11.25
C ALA A 84 0.67 -9.72 -10.59
N ALA A 85 0.68 -10.68 -9.67
CA ALA A 85 1.91 -11.18 -9.04
C ALA A 85 2.87 -11.82 -10.06
N ALA A 86 2.34 -12.57 -11.03
CA ALA A 86 3.15 -13.15 -12.12
C ALA A 86 3.78 -12.05 -12.99
N LEU A 87 3.01 -11.03 -13.35
CA LEU A 87 3.52 -9.86 -14.08
C LEU A 87 4.59 -9.13 -13.27
N ALA A 88 4.35 -8.91 -11.96
CA ALA A 88 5.32 -8.25 -11.08
C ALA A 88 6.66 -8.98 -11.04
N ARG A 89 6.66 -10.31 -10.94
CA ARG A 89 7.87 -11.13 -11.01
C ARG A 89 8.57 -11.00 -12.37
N ALA A 90 7.81 -11.03 -13.45
CA ALA A 90 8.35 -10.91 -14.81
C ALA A 90 8.98 -9.53 -15.06
N HIS A 91 8.33 -8.45 -14.64
CA HIS A 91 8.78 -7.08 -14.88
C HIS A 91 9.94 -6.66 -13.97
N SER A 92 9.90 -7.05 -12.69
CA SER A 92 10.89 -6.62 -11.70
C SER A 92 12.03 -7.63 -11.49
N GLY A 93 11.74 -8.93 -11.69
CA GLY A 93 12.63 -10.02 -11.28
C GLY A 93 12.85 -10.07 -9.76
N CYS A 94 11.88 -9.56 -8.97
CA CYS A 94 11.87 -9.62 -7.51
C CYS A 94 11.00 -10.78 -7.03
N GLU A 95 11.18 -11.17 -5.77
CA GLU A 95 10.25 -12.04 -5.06
C GLU A 95 8.91 -11.34 -4.88
N VAL A 96 7.80 -12.08 -5.05
CA VAL A 96 6.45 -11.60 -4.78
C VAL A 96 5.69 -12.64 -3.98
N LEU A 97 5.22 -12.24 -2.80
CA LEU A 97 4.37 -13.02 -1.91
C LEU A 97 2.92 -12.91 -2.38
N GLU A 98 2.28 -14.06 -2.65
CA GLU A 98 0.85 -14.10 -2.99
C GLU A 98 0.02 -14.25 -1.73
N GLN A 99 -0.50 -13.14 -1.20
CA GLN A 99 -1.26 -13.14 0.06
C GLN A 99 -2.44 -12.16 -0.02
N SER A 100 -3.57 -12.56 0.56
CA SER A 100 -4.70 -11.68 0.82
C SER A 100 -4.45 -10.82 2.07
N PHE A 101 -4.95 -9.59 2.08
CA PHE A 101 -4.91 -8.70 3.26
C PHE A 101 -5.67 -9.27 4.48
N LEU A 102 -6.57 -10.23 4.27
CA LEU A 102 -7.25 -10.94 5.34
C LEU A 102 -6.39 -12.02 6.00
N GLN A 103 -5.33 -12.48 5.33
CA GLN A 103 -4.48 -13.60 5.74
C GLN A 103 -3.01 -13.28 5.47
N LEU A 104 -2.50 -12.26 6.17
CA LEU A 104 -1.10 -11.84 6.04
C LEU A 104 -0.19 -12.68 6.94
N GLU A 105 0.86 -13.22 6.34
CA GLU A 105 1.96 -13.92 7.02
C GLU A 105 3.28 -13.21 6.71
N LEU A 106 3.50 -12.07 7.38
CA LEU A 106 4.69 -11.26 7.20
C LEU A 106 5.72 -11.57 8.29
N PRO A 107 7.00 -11.80 7.94
CA PRO A 107 8.05 -12.03 8.94
C PRO A 107 8.26 -10.76 9.78
N ALA A 108 8.36 -10.94 11.11
CA ALA A 108 8.58 -9.83 12.02
C ALA A 108 9.95 -9.17 11.79
N GLN A 109 10.01 -7.85 11.91
CA GLN A 109 11.25 -7.05 11.86
C GLN A 109 12.14 -7.38 10.64
N ARG A 110 11.53 -7.60 9.49
CA ARG A 110 12.22 -7.99 8.25
C ARG A 110 12.58 -6.80 7.37
N TYR A 111 11.75 -5.75 7.35
CA TYR A 111 11.85 -4.66 6.40
C TYR A 111 12.27 -3.35 7.07
N ASP A 112 13.05 -2.55 6.37
CA ASP A 112 13.39 -1.17 6.76
C ASP A 112 12.27 -0.22 6.37
N GLY A 113 11.57 -0.52 5.27
CA GLY A 113 10.45 0.25 4.77
C GLY A 113 9.32 -0.59 4.19
N VAL A 114 8.09 -0.09 4.32
CA VAL A 114 6.89 -0.58 3.65
C VAL A 114 6.36 0.53 2.76
N PHE A 115 6.15 0.22 1.49
CA PHE A 115 5.54 1.10 0.51
C PHE A 115 4.15 0.58 0.17
N ALA A 116 3.11 1.31 0.58
CA ALA A 116 1.70 0.96 0.37
C ALA A 116 1.04 2.03 -0.52
N ASN A 117 1.36 1.99 -1.81
CA ASN A 117 0.92 2.99 -2.77
C ASN A 117 -0.40 2.59 -3.44
N ALA A 118 -1.47 3.31 -3.16
CA ALA A 118 -2.81 3.09 -3.73
C ALA A 118 -3.40 1.70 -3.42
N VAL A 119 -3.26 1.21 -2.21
CA VAL A 119 -3.66 -0.15 -1.83
C VAL A 119 -4.48 -0.24 -0.55
N LEU A 120 -4.10 0.46 0.53
CA LEU A 120 -4.73 0.30 1.85
C LEU A 120 -6.20 0.73 1.89
N PHE A 121 -6.64 1.54 0.95
CA PHE A 121 -8.05 1.89 0.82
C PHE A 121 -8.95 0.72 0.38
N HIS A 122 -8.39 -0.38 -0.13
CA HIS A 122 -9.14 -1.62 -0.42
C HIS A 122 -9.38 -2.49 0.82
N VAL A 123 -8.73 -2.19 1.93
CA VAL A 123 -8.91 -2.93 3.17
C VAL A 123 -10.17 -2.42 3.89
N PRO A 124 -11.18 -3.27 4.16
CA PRO A 124 -12.35 -2.87 4.92
C PRO A 124 -11.97 -2.22 6.25
N ARG A 125 -12.68 -1.15 6.63
CA ARG A 125 -12.41 -0.38 7.85
C ARG A 125 -12.26 -1.26 9.09
N GLN A 126 -13.08 -2.30 9.17
CA GLN A 126 -13.08 -3.24 10.29
C GLN A 126 -11.76 -4.03 10.39
N VAL A 127 -11.09 -4.30 9.27
CA VAL A 127 -9.86 -5.11 9.18
C VAL A 127 -8.61 -4.25 9.20
N LEU A 128 -8.70 -3.01 8.74
CA LEU A 128 -7.56 -2.08 8.59
C LEU A 128 -6.68 -1.95 9.85
N PRO A 129 -7.22 -1.87 11.08
CA PRO A 129 -6.37 -1.82 12.28
C PRO A 129 -5.50 -3.06 12.46
N GLN A 130 -5.98 -4.25 12.05
CA GLN A 130 -5.19 -5.48 12.10
C GLN A 130 -4.08 -5.45 11.04
N VAL A 131 -4.38 -5.06 9.81
CA VAL A 131 -3.39 -4.92 8.73
C VAL A 131 -2.30 -3.94 9.13
N LEU A 132 -2.65 -2.77 9.64
CA LEU A 132 -1.67 -1.77 10.10
C LEU A 132 -0.76 -2.31 11.22
N ARG A 133 -1.28 -3.10 12.17
CA ARG A 133 -0.45 -3.77 13.19
C ARG A 133 0.49 -4.81 12.59
N GLN A 134 0.08 -5.54 11.55
CA GLN A 134 0.95 -6.51 10.86
C GLN A 134 2.06 -5.79 10.09
N LEU A 135 1.75 -4.68 9.43
CA LEU A 135 2.76 -3.82 8.79
C LEU A 135 3.72 -3.21 9.82
N HIS A 136 3.21 -2.80 10.99
CA HIS A 136 4.07 -2.37 12.09
C HIS A 136 5.00 -3.51 12.58
N ALA A 137 4.47 -4.72 12.75
CA ALA A 137 5.25 -5.86 13.23
C ALA A 137 6.36 -6.28 12.24
N CYS A 138 6.11 -6.22 10.92
CA CYS A 138 7.09 -6.60 9.90
C CYS A 138 8.22 -5.58 9.71
N LEU A 139 8.03 -4.34 10.12
CA LEU A 139 9.07 -3.31 10.10
C LEU A 139 10.09 -3.52 11.24
N ARG A 140 11.36 -3.24 10.98
CA ARG A 140 12.40 -3.09 12.00
C ARG A 140 12.11 -1.91 12.92
N PRO A 141 12.69 -1.82 14.12
CA PRO A 141 12.62 -0.63 14.97
C PRO A 141 13.07 0.62 14.19
N GLY A 142 12.27 1.69 14.21
CA GLY A 142 12.54 2.90 13.47
C GLY A 142 12.26 2.82 11.96
N GLY A 143 11.79 1.67 11.46
CA GLY A 143 11.39 1.50 10.05
C GLY A 143 10.24 2.41 9.64
N VAL A 144 10.06 2.60 8.34
CA VAL A 144 9.18 3.60 7.76
C VAL A 144 8.05 2.97 6.97
N LEU A 145 6.82 3.42 7.21
CA LEU A 145 5.64 3.12 6.38
C LEU A 145 5.31 4.35 5.53
N PHE A 146 5.25 4.17 4.22
CA PHE A 146 4.60 5.11 3.30
C PHE A 146 3.23 4.57 2.91
N SER A 147 2.23 5.45 2.84
CA SER A 147 0.94 5.13 2.25
C SER A 147 0.41 6.26 1.39
N SER A 148 -0.24 5.92 0.27
CA SER A 148 -1.00 6.85 -0.56
C SER A 148 -2.36 6.25 -0.84
N ASN A 149 -3.44 7.00 -0.54
CA ASN A 149 -4.82 6.53 -0.70
C ASN A 149 -5.67 7.63 -1.33
N PRO A 150 -6.73 7.28 -2.08
CA PRO A 150 -7.74 8.25 -2.47
C PRO A 150 -8.34 8.91 -1.24
N ARG A 151 -8.44 10.23 -1.28
CA ARG A 151 -9.02 11.03 -0.20
C ARG A 151 -10.55 11.03 -0.28
N GLY A 152 -11.20 10.96 0.88
CA GLY A 152 -12.65 11.09 1.00
C GLY A 152 -13.07 11.66 2.35
N ASP A 153 -14.32 11.46 2.72
CA ASP A 153 -14.95 11.89 3.95
C ASP A 153 -15.38 10.72 4.85
N GLY A 154 -14.77 9.55 4.65
CA GLY A 154 -15.06 8.34 5.42
C GLY A 154 -16.04 7.40 4.73
N GLN A 155 -16.34 7.58 3.47
CA GLN A 155 -17.18 6.64 2.71
C GLN A 155 -16.53 5.27 2.63
N GLU A 156 -17.36 4.22 2.73
CA GLU A 156 -16.96 2.83 2.59
C GLU A 156 -17.98 2.07 1.76
N GLY A 157 -17.54 1.32 0.76
CA GLY A 157 -18.41 0.53 -0.10
C GLY A 157 -17.82 0.20 -1.46
N TRP A 158 -18.69 -0.29 -2.32
CA TRP A 158 -18.35 -0.68 -3.68
C TRP A 158 -18.23 0.52 -4.62
N ASN A 159 -17.15 0.54 -5.39
CA ASN A 159 -16.97 1.39 -6.56
C ASN A 159 -16.77 0.47 -7.78
N GLY A 160 -17.84 0.20 -8.49
CA GLY A 160 -17.88 -0.88 -9.48
C GLY A 160 -17.61 -2.24 -8.84
N GLU A 161 -16.58 -2.93 -9.31
CA GLU A 161 -16.18 -4.26 -8.81
C GLU A 161 -15.16 -4.21 -7.66
N ARG A 162 -14.73 -3.02 -7.23
CA ARG A 162 -13.73 -2.83 -6.20
C ARG A 162 -14.33 -2.23 -4.95
N TYR A 163 -14.03 -2.83 -3.81
CA TYR A 163 -14.36 -2.26 -2.52
C TYR A 163 -13.35 -1.21 -2.11
N GLY A 164 -13.79 -0.13 -1.46
CA GLY A 164 -12.90 0.92 -1.00
C GLY A 164 -13.40 1.65 0.24
N VAL A 165 -12.44 2.15 1.01
CA VAL A 165 -12.65 3.03 2.17
C VAL A 165 -11.88 4.32 1.93
N PHE A 166 -12.57 5.44 1.87
CA PHE A 166 -12.01 6.73 1.50
C PHE A 166 -11.91 7.61 2.74
N HIS A 167 -10.76 7.56 3.40
CA HIS A 167 -10.55 8.30 4.65
C HIS A 167 -10.23 9.78 4.41
N ASP A 168 -10.68 10.63 5.33
CA ASP A 168 -10.10 11.96 5.53
C ASP A 168 -8.78 11.86 6.33
N TRP A 169 -8.02 12.95 6.34
CA TRP A 169 -6.76 12.99 7.06
C TRP A 169 -6.88 12.76 8.57
N PRO A 170 -7.79 13.41 9.32
CA PRO A 170 -7.94 13.18 10.74
C PRO A 170 -8.19 11.71 11.10
N THR A 171 -9.08 11.05 10.37
CA THR A 171 -9.42 9.63 10.58
C THR A 171 -8.23 8.73 10.24
N TRP A 172 -7.60 8.93 9.08
CA TRP A 172 -6.42 8.17 8.67
C TRP A 172 -5.29 8.29 9.70
N ARG A 173 -4.99 9.52 10.10
CA ARG A 173 -3.98 9.83 11.12
C ARG A 173 -4.24 9.11 12.44
N ALA A 174 -5.47 9.11 12.90
CA ALA A 174 -5.84 8.43 14.15
C ALA A 174 -5.63 6.91 14.06
N LEU A 175 -6.02 6.27 12.95
CA LEU A 175 -5.87 4.84 12.71
C LEU A 175 -4.39 4.42 12.70
N VAL A 176 -3.55 5.13 11.96
CA VAL A 176 -2.12 4.79 11.84
C VAL A 176 -1.39 5.02 13.17
N LYS A 177 -1.69 6.12 13.87
CA LYS A 177 -1.14 6.38 15.22
C LYS A 177 -1.55 5.31 16.23
N ALA A 178 -2.79 4.85 16.19
CA ALA A 178 -3.29 3.77 17.05
C ALA A 178 -2.59 2.42 16.79
N ALA A 179 -2.06 2.21 15.58
CA ALA A 179 -1.28 1.04 15.24
C ALA A 179 0.20 1.11 15.68
N GLY A 180 0.64 2.21 16.33
CA GLY A 180 1.99 2.33 16.90
C GLY A 180 2.97 3.14 16.05
N PHE A 181 2.48 3.94 15.14
CA PHE A 181 3.32 4.79 14.29
C PHE A 181 3.32 6.27 14.75
N ASP A 182 4.43 6.95 14.51
CA ASP A 182 4.55 8.40 14.60
C ASP A 182 4.58 9.03 13.21
N GLU A 183 3.84 10.12 13.03
CA GLU A 183 3.78 10.89 11.80
C GLU A 183 5.12 11.56 11.51
N LEU A 184 5.63 11.40 10.29
CA LEU A 184 6.79 12.12 9.79
C LEU A 184 6.41 13.21 8.80
N ASP A 185 5.50 12.89 7.87
CA ASP A 185 5.05 13.81 6.83
C ASP A 185 3.68 13.41 6.28
N HIS A 186 2.96 14.35 5.70
CA HIS A 186 1.80 14.09 4.85
C HIS A 186 1.62 15.19 3.81
N PHE A 187 1.11 14.82 2.65
CA PHE A 187 0.87 15.74 1.55
C PHE A 187 -0.27 15.26 0.64
N TYR A 188 -0.77 16.17 -0.18
CA TYR A 188 -1.81 15.87 -1.14
C TYR A 188 -1.28 15.94 -2.57
N ARG A 189 -1.90 15.16 -3.46
CA ARG A 189 -1.45 15.04 -4.86
C ARG A 189 -2.59 15.21 -5.85
N PRO A 190 -2.32 15.71 -7.08
CA PRO A 190 -1.02 16.24 -7.54
C PRO A 190 -0.62 17.54 -6.82
N PRO A 191 0.69 17.82 -6.68
CA PRO A 191 1.15 19.05 -6.00
C PRO A 191 0.85 20.30 -6.81
N GLY A 192 0.79 21.47 -6.13
CA GLY A 192 0.64 22.77 -6.79
C GLY A 192 -0.78 23.11 -7.22
N LEU A 193 -1.76 22.26 -6.96
CA LEU A 193 -3.18 22.50 -7.23
C LEU A 193 -3.93 22.88 -5.93
N PRO A 194 -5.11 23.53 -6.05
CA PRO A 194 -6.01 23.67 -4.91
C PRO A 194 -6.38 22.31 -4.29
N ILE A 195 -6.63 22.28 -2.98
CA ILE A 195 -6.88 21.05 -2.24
C ILE A 195 -8.06 20.21 -2.80
N GLU A 196 -9.06 20.87 -3.36
CA GLU A 196 -10.21 20.24 -3.99
C GLU A 196 -9.85 19.44 -5.24
N GLN A 197 -8.72 19.76 -5.86
CA GLN A 197 -8.17 19.10 -7.05
C GLN A 197 -7.04 18.12 -6.70
N GLN A 198 -6.81 17.85 -5.43
CA GLN A 198 -5.82 16.91 -4.93
C GLN A 198 -6.51 15.68 -4.31
N PRO A 199 -6.96 14.71 -5.13
CA PRO A 199 -7.76 13.58 -4.66
C PRO A 199 -6.96 12.51 -3.93
N TRP A 200 -5.63 12.64 -3.82
CA TRP A 200 -4.78 11.67 -3.16
C TRP A 200 -4.18 12.22 -1.88
N LEU A 201 -4.25 11.45 -0.82
CA LEU A 201 -3.60 11.69 0.47
C LEU A 201 -2.41 10.74 0.60
N ALA A 202 -1.20 11.29 0.62
CA ALA A 202 0.03 10.56 0.91
C ALA A 202 0.51 10.87 2.32
N SER A 203 1.13 9.90 3.00
CA SER A 203 1.64 10.06 4.35
C SER A 203 2.80 9.13 4.66
N VAL A 204 3.71 9.58 5.52
CA VAL A 204 4.94 8.88 5.92
C VAL A 204 4.97 8.76 7.43
N TRP A 205 5.31 7.58 7.92
CA TRP A 205 5.20 7.21 9.31
C TRP A 205 6.40 6.43 9.79
N ARG A 206 6.83 6.66 11.02
CA ARG A 206 7.90 5.91 11.67
C ARG A 206 7.33 4.92 12.68
N LYS A 207 7.80 3.68 12.65
CA LYS A 207 7.54 2.71 13.70
C LYS A 207 8.18 3.17 15.01
N ARG A 208 7.34 3.25 16.08
CA ARG A 208 7.80 3.49 17.45
C ARG A 208 8.55 2.30 18.03
#